data_8b1c31a9f1d0c3607baa0ddeebafbf7d
#
_entry.id   8b1c31a9f1d0c3607baa0ddeebafbf7d
#
_cell.length_a   1.000
_cell.length_b   1.000
_cell.length_c   1.000
_cell.angle_alpha   90.00
_cell.angle_beta   90.00
_cell.angle_gamma   90.00
#
_symmetry.space_group_name_H-M   'P 1'
#
loop_
_entity.id
_entity.type
_entity.pdbx_description
1 polymer ?
#
loop_
_entity_poly.entity_id
_entity_poly.type
_entity_poly.pdbx_seq_one_letter_code
_entity_poly.pdbx_strand_id
1 'polypeptide(L)'
;MAVSVCPSVCFAADFTMEAHGIATEVNGNEVQLQFYTPSTVRVIKNPVDAKAEKQSLSVVSTPQNVKFNARRSGKYIVVKSDSLTVSLDTASGSISFLTPKGKKLLSEGAKVSFTPVDDAGVASFKVRQDFSLDADEPIYGFGNLENGRLSQRGLRRTLMPGNIEDGIPVFVSVKGYGVFWDNYSPTTFVDDKTTSYFESEVGDCVDYYFMRGRNADGVIGEMRKLSGSVPMFPLWTYGFWQSRERYKSQHEIVEVVNKHRDLGVPLDGIIQDWQYWGNNYLWNAMEFMNPEFNNAQKMIDDIHGQNAKVIISIWSSFGPATRPYRELDSKNMLFNFSTWPQSGIAE
;
A
#
# COMPACT_ATOMS: atom_id res chain seq x y z
N MET A 1 17.34 -68.51 4.57
CA MET A 1 17.30 -67.17 5.18
C MET A 1 16.66 -66.23 4.19
N ALA A 2 15.41 -65.87 4.43
CA ALA A 2 14.70 -64.87 3.60
C ALA A 2 14.91 -63.50 4.20
N VAL A 3 15.57 -62.60 3.47
CA VAL A 3 15.77 -61.20 3.84
C VAL A 3 14.48 -60.47 3.48
N SER A 4 13.69 -60.08 4.50
CA SER A 4 12.52 -59.23 4.37
C SER A 4 13.02 -57.79 4.09
N VAL A 5 12.85 -57.32 2.85
CA VAL A 5 13.02 -55.93 2.50
C VAL A 5 11.72 -55.21 2.88
N CYS A 6 11.78 -54.44 3.96
CA CYS A 6 10.69 -53.56 4.34
C CYS A 6 10.63 -52.38 3.31
N PRO A 7 9.52 -52.14 2.63
CA PRO A 7 9.44 -51.00 1.74
C PRO A 7 9.45 -49.75 2.60
N SER A 8 10.48 -48.90 2.39
CA SER A 8 10.48 -47.53 2.91
C SER A 8 9.30 -46.79 2.28
N VAL A 9 8.26 -46.56 3.03
CA VAL A 9 7.17 -45.67 2.66
C VAL A 9 7.80 -44.27 2.59
N CYS A 10 8.14 -43.84 1.42
CA CYS A 10 8.49 -42.46 1.16
C CYS A 10 7.21 -41.66 1.24
N PHE A 11 6.92 -41.07 2.41
CA PHE A 11 5.87 -40.07 2.53
C PHE A 11 6.26 -38.93 1.59
N ALA A 12 5.45 -38.68 0.57
CA ALA A 12 5.56 -37.48 -0.25
C ALA A 12 5.58 -36.28 0.71
N ALA A 13 6.49 -35.35 0.48
CA ALA A 13 6.54 -34.12 1.26
C ALA A 13 5.19 -33.41 1.09
N ASP A 14 4.57 -32.98 2.18
CA ASP A 14 3.27 -32.28 2.16
C ASP A 14 3.40 -30.87 1.55
N PHE A 15 4.44 -30.58 0.83
CA PHE A 15 4.73 -29.33 0.15
C PHE A 15 5.59 -29.53 -1.08
N THR A 16 5.45 -28.64 -2.03
CA THR A 16 6.31 -28.56 -3.24
C THR A 16 7.41 -27.52 -3.03
N MET A 17 8.64 -27.88 -3.39
CA MET A 17 9.75 -26.93 -3.46
C MET A 17 9.60 -26.08 -4.73
N GLU A 18 9.58 -24.76 -4.55
CA GLU A 18 9.56 -23.79 -5.62
C GLU A 18 10.92 -23.10 -5.75
N ALA A 19 11.15 -22.40 -6.88
CA ALA A 19 12.41 -21.70 -7.15
C ALA A 19 12.81 -20.72 -6.03
N HIS A 20 11.82 -20.09 -5.40
CA HIS A 20 12.04 -19.03 -4.40
C HIS A 20 11.37 -19.33 -3.05
N GLY A 21 10.89 -20.55 -2.84
CA GLY A 21 10.18 -20.89 -1.61
C GLY A 21 9.48 -22.24 -1.66
N ILE A 22 8.26 -22.29 -1.17
CA ILE A 22 7.41 -23.51 -1.16
C ILE A 22 5.97 -23.18 -1.51
N ALA A 23 5.26 -24.18 -2.01
CA ALA A 23 3.80 -24.22 -2.10
C ALA A 23 3.24 -25.45 -1.38
N THR A 24 2.07 -25.31 -0.76
CA THR A 24 1.37 -26.39 -0.10
C THR A 24 -0.12 -26.11 -0.06
N GLU A 25 -0.91 -27.15 0.19
CA GLU A 25 -2.35 -27.01 0.40
C GLU A 25 -2.70 -27.33 1.86
N VAL A 26 -3.48 -26.46 2.50
CA VAL A 26 -3.96 -26.65 3.87
C VAL A 26 -5.40 -26.16 3.98
N ASN A 27 -6.30 -27.03 4.46
CA ASN A 27 -7.71 -26.71 4.71
C ASN A 27 -8.43 -26.10 3.49
N GLY A 28 -8.15 -26.61 2.27
CA GLY A 28 -8.76 -26.16 1.03
C GLY A 28 -8.22 -24.82 0.53
N ASN A 29 -7.10 -24.35 1.10
CA ASN A 29 -6.39 -23.16 0.61
C ASN A 29 -5.00 -23.56 0.13
N GLU A 30 -4.62 -23.05 -1.03
CA GLU A 30 -3.25 -23.03 -1.46
C GLU A 30 -2.49 -21.98 -0.62
N VAL A 31 -1.29 -22.31 -0.17
CA VAL A 31 -0.40 -21.44 0.61
C VAL A 31 0.96 -21.42 -0.05
N GLN A 32 1.39 -20.25 -0.46
CA GLN A 32 2.71 -20.03 -1.05
C GLN A 32 3.56 -19.15 -0.14
N LEU A 33 4.82 -19.53 0.03
CA LEU A 33 5.86 -18.75 0.72
C LEU A 33 6.96 -18.45 -0.28
N GLN A 34 7.22 -17.17 -0.55
CA GLN A 34 8.22 -16.72 -1.53
C GLN A 34 9.21 -15.77 -0.89
N PHE A 35 10.50 -16.09 -0.90
CA PHE A 35 11.56 -15.21 -0.40
C PHE A 35 11.91 -14.13 -1.41
N TYR A 36 11.82 -12.88 -0.99
CA TYR A 36 12.31 -11.71 -1.71
C TYR A 36 13.73 -11.31 -1.28
N THR A 37 14.03 -11.53 0.00
CA THR A 37 15.37 -11.43 0.58
C THR A 37 15.52 -12.50 1.65
N PRO A 38 16.70 -12.76 2.22
CA PRO A 38 16.81 -13.65 3.39
C PRO A 38 15.97 -13.23 4.59
N SER A 39 15.53 -11.95 4.64
CA SER A 39 14.76 -11.34 5.74
C SER A 39 13.31 -11.07 5.39
N THR A 40 12.92 -11.17 4.12
CA THR A 40 11.58 -10.83 3.63
C THR A 40 10.94 -12.00 2.91
N VAL A 41 9.76 -12.39 3.34
CA VAL A 41 8.95 -13.43 2.72
C VAL A 41 7.56 -12.89 2.38
N ARG A 42 7.11 -13.17 1.16
CA ARG A 42 5.72 -12.98 0.73
C ARG A 42 4.91 -14.22 1.07
N VAL A 43 3.73 -14.02 1.60
CA VAL A 43 2.73 -15.05 1.89
C VAL A 43 1.53 -14.80 0.99
N ILE A 44 1.17 -15.80 0.21
CA ILE A 44 -0.05 -15.79 -0.62
C ILE A 44 -0.92 -16.96 -0.15
N LYS A 45 -2.22 -16.69 0.04
CA LYS A 45 -3.23 -17.73 0.31
C LYS A 45 -4.46 -17.48 -0.54
N ASN A 46 -4.97 -18.51 -1.17
CA ASN A 46 -6.20 -18.47 -1.97
C ASN A 46 -6.94 -19.81 -1.84
N PRO A 47 -8.26 -19.85 -2.05
CA PRO A 47 -8.98 -21.11 -2.22
C PRO A 47 -8.36 -21.93 -3.36
N VAL A 48 -8.26 -23.25 -3.18
CA VAL A 48 -7.63 -24.17 -4.17
C VAL A 48 -8.27 -24.05 -5.57
N ASP A 49 -9.57 -23.77 -5.63
CA ASP A 49 -10.31 -23.63 -6.87
C ASP A 49 -10.20 -22.21 -7.50
N ALA A 50 -9.52 -21.28 -6.82
CA ALA A 50 -9.35 -19.91 -7.27
C ALA A 50 -7.89 -19.65 -7.63
N LYS A 51 -7.65 -19.14 -8.85
CA LYS A 51 -6.30 -18.73 -9.24
C LYS A 51 -6.00 -17.33 -8.73
N ALA A 52 -4.90 -17.19 -8.01
CA ALA A 52 -4.38 -15.90 -7.57
C ALA A 52 -3.21 -15.47 -8.49
N GLU A 53 -3.53 -14.93 -9.66
CA GLU A 53 -2.54 -14.31 -10.54
C GLU A 53 -2.50 -12.81 -10.26
N LYS A 54 -1.80 -12.42 -9.18
CA LYS A 54 -1.69 -11.01 -8.79
C LYS A 54 -0.29 -10.47 -8.99
N GLN A 55 -0.18 -9.48 -9.86
CA GLN A 55 1.00 -8.63 -9.93
C GLN A 55 0.84 -7.44 -8.96
N SER A 56 1.81 -7.23 -8.08
CA SER A 56 1.81 -6.07 -7.19
C SER A 56 2.02 -4.77 -7.97
N LEU A 57 1.26 -3.73 -7.64
CA LEU A 57 1.49 -2.36 -8.13
C LEU A 57 2.52 -1.60 -7.28
N SER A 58 2.79 -2.07 -6.07
CA SER A 58 3.67 -1.41 -5.11
C SER A 58 5.04 -2.08 -4.98
N VAL A 59 5.15 -3.35 -5.35
CA VAL A 59 6.40 -4.11 -5.27
C VAL A 59 7.01 -4.24 -6.65
N VAL A 60 8.14 -3.57 -6.85
CA VAL A 60 8.88 -3.55 -8.13
C VAL A 60 9.97 -4.61 -8.19
N SER A 61 10.37 -5.18 -7.04
CA SER A 61 11.34 -6.27 -6.98
C SER A 61 10.69 -7.61 -7.29
N THR A 62 11.52 -8.56 -7.68
CA THR A 62 11.13 -9.97 -7.88
C THR A 62 11.73 -10.86 -6.80
N PRO A 63 11.14 -12.04 -6.53
CA PRO A 63 11.73 -13.02 -5.63
C PRO A 63 13.19 -13.31 -6.00
N GLN A 64 14.07 -13.37 -5.00
CA GLN A 64 15.50 -13.55 -5.20
C GLN A 64 15.92 -15.00 -4.96
N ASN A 65 17.09 -15.40 -5.50
CA ASN A 65 17.72 -16.68 -5.20
C ASN A 65 18.28 -16.68 -3.77
N VAL A 66 17.39 -16.82 -2.80
CA VAL A 66 17.74 -16.93 -1.38
C VAL A 66 18.10 -18.37 -1.06
N LYS A 67 19.20 -18.58 -0.36
CA LYS A 67 19.52 -19.89 0.20
C LYS A 67 18.56 -20.17 1.37
N PHE A 68 17.71 -21.17 1.22
CA PHE A 68 16.80 -21.63 2.27
C PHE A 68 16.74 -23.17 2.33
N ASN A 69 16.23 -23.67 3.42
CA ASN A 69 15.93 -25.08 3.62
C ASN A 69 14.49 -25.21 4.07
N ALA A 70 13.75 -26.18 3.51
CA ALA A 70 12.40 -26.50 3.92
C ALA A 70 12.33 -27.97 4.36
N ARG A 71 11.63 -28.23 5.46
CA ARG A 71 11.45 -29.59 6.00
C ARG A 71 10.17 -29.74 6.77
N ARG A 72 9.63 -30.94 6.79
CA ARG A 72 8.58 -31.32 7.72
C ARG A 72 9.17 -31.53 9.13
N SER A 73 8.49 -31.04 10.15
CA SER A 73 8.84 -31.21 11.56
C SER A 73 7.56 -31.42 12.39
N GLY A 74 7.15 -32.68 12.57
CA GLY A 74 5.86 -32.99 13.13
C GLY A 74 4.70 -32.43 12.32
N LYS A 75 3.84 -31.62 12.90
CA LYS A 75 2.73 -30.95 12.24
C LYS A 75 3.13 -29.63 11.54
N TYR A 76 4.41 -29.30 11.50
CA TYR A 76 4.89 -28.05 10.92
C TYR A 76 5.70 -28.29 9.65
N ILE A 77 5.51 -27.43 8.65
CA ILE A 77 6.48 -27.20 7.58
C ILE A 77 7.33 -26.03 8.02
N VAL A 78 8.64 -26.27 8.16
CA VAL A 78 9.59 -25.23 8.62
C VAL A 78 10.49 -24.84 7.45
N VAL A 79 10.42 -23.57 7.06
CA VAL A 79 11.26 -22.97 6.01
C VAL A 79 12.21 -21.98 6.65
N LYS A 80 13.51 -22.15 6.42
CA LYS A 80 14.55 -21.38 7.11
C LYS A 80 15.56 -20.82 6.13
N SER A 81 15.71 -19.51 6.15
CA SER A 81 16.85 -18.77 5.57
C SER A 81 17.90 -18.44 6.64
N ASP A 82 18.97 -17.75 6.26
CA ASP A 82 19.98 -17.28 7.21
C ASP A 82 19.43 -16.21 8.18
N SER A 83 18.35 -15.53 7.82
CA SER A 83 17.81 -14.40 8.58
C SER A 83 16.43 -14.65 9.18
N LEU A 84 15.65 -15.62 8.68
CA LEU A 84 14.25 -15.83 9.07
C LEU A 84 13.93 -17.31 9.13
N THR A 85 13.10 -17.68 10.09
CA THR A 85 12.43 -18.99 10.14
C THR A 85 10.93 -18.79 10.02
N VAL A 86 10.31 -19.45 9.05
CA VAL A 86 8.87 -19.47 8.84
C VAL A 86 8.36 -20.88 9.19
N SER A 87 7.35 -20.96 10.02
CA SER A 87 6.75 -22.22 10.46
C SER A 87 5.26 -22.22 10.14
N LEU A 88 4.84 -23.07 9.22
CA LEU A 88 3.45 -23.28 8.83
C LEU A 88 2.89 -24.51 9.57
N ASP A 89 1.83 -24.34 10.31
CA ASP A 89 1.07 -25.43 10.95
C ASP A 89 0.13 -26.05 9.92
N THR A 90 0.36 -27.30 9.56
CA THR A 90 -0.43 -28.01 8.53
C THR A 90 -1.83 -28.43 8.99
N ALA A 91 -2.13 -28.31 10.28
CA ALA A 91 -3.48 -28.57 10.78
C ALA A 91 -4.38 -27.32 10.70
N SER A 92 -3.81 -26.14 10.96
CA SER A 92 -4.57 -24.87 10.97
C SER A 92 -4.31 -23.99 9.76
N GLY A 93 -3.20 -24.17 9.05
CA GLY A 93 -2.73 -23.25 8.00
C GLY A 93 -2.13 -21.96 8.54
N SER A 94 -1.95 -21.84 9.87
CA SER A 94 -1.39 -20.65 10.51
C SER A 94 0.13 -20.61 10.37
N ILE A 95 0.66 -19.44 10.07
CA ILE A 95 2.10 -19.20 9.88
C ILE A 95 2.65 -18.43 11.08
N SER A 96 3.83 -18.87 11.56
CA SER A 96 4.61 -18.16 12.56
C SER A 96 5.97 -17.74 12.00
N PHE A 97 6.37 -16.52 12.31
CA PHE A 97 7.64 -15.93 11.93
C PHE A 97 8.56 -15.85 13.14
N LEU A 98 9.75 -16.42 13.01
CA LEU A 98 10.71 -16.53 14.11
C LEU A 98 12.09 -16.03 13.66
N THR A 99 12.87 -15.58 14.63
CA THR A 99 14.30 -15.35 14.36
C THR A 99 14.99 -16.70 14.05
N PRO A 100 16.20 -16.73 13.44
CA PRO A 100 16.96 -17.95 13.22
C PRO A 100 17.24 -18.75 14.51
N LYS A 101 17.21 -18.07 15.67
CA LYS A 101 17.37 -18.67 17.00
C LYS A 101 16.07 -19.17 17.63
N GLY A 102 14.94 -19.08 16.90
CA GLY A 102 13.63 -19.59 17.34
C GLY A 102 12.80 -18.63 18.21
N LYS A 103 13.23 -17.38 18.44
CA LYS A 103 12.41 -16.39 19.13
C LYS A 103 11.26 -15.97 18.20
N LYS A 104 10.02 -16.11 18.67
CA LYS A 104 8.82 -15.71 17.94
C LYS A 104 8.78 -14.18 17.74
N LEU A 105 8.47 -13.75 16.54
CA LEU A 105 8.27 -12.35 16.15
C LEU A 105 6.77 -12.08 15.99
N LEU A 106 6.11 -12.81 15.09
CA LEU A 106 4.68 -12.69 14.79
C LEU A 106 4.11 -14.09 14.55
N SER A 107 2.84 -14.30 14.83
CA SER A 107 2.07 -15.42 14.33
C SER A 107 0.80 -14.92 13.66
N GLU A 108 0.34 -15.63 12.65
CA GLU A 108 -1.04 -15.47 12.21
C GLU A 108 -2.00 -15.97 13.30
N GLY A 109 -3.19 -15.36 13.33
CA GLY A 109 -4.32 -15.83 14.12
C GLY A 109 -5.02 -17.02 13.45
N ALA A 110 -6.07 -17.50 14.10
CA ALA A 110 -6.77 -18.69 13.64
C ALA A 110 -7.61 -18.49 12.38
N LYS A 111 -8.00 -17.24 12.06
CA LYS A 111 -8.94 -16.99 10.99
C LYS A 111 -8.23 -16.48 9.74
N VAL A 112 -8.38 -17.21 8.66
CA VAL A 112 -8.29 -16.77 7.28
C VAL A 112 -9.67 -16.98 6.65
N SER A 113 -10.16 -16.03 5.85
CA SER A 113 -11.46 -16.20 5.19
C SER A 113 -11.53 -15.52 3.83
N PHE A 114 -12.27 -16.17 2.94
CA PHE A 114 -12.59 -15.77 1.59
C PHE A 114 -14.11 -15.80 1.45
N THR A 115 -14.76 -14.63 1.59
CA THR A 115 -16.21 -14.53 1.45
C THR A 115 -16.52 -14.07 0.04
N PRO A 116 -17.26 -14.85 -0.77
CA PRO A 116 -17.56 -14.47 -2.15
C PRO A 116 -18.27 -13.11 -2.22
N VAL A 117 -17.86 -12.29 -3.16
CA VAL A 117 -18.47 -11.00 -3.52
C VAL A 117 -18.54 -10.87 -5.03
N ASP A 118 -19.46 -10.06 -5.51
CA ASP A 118 -19.50 -9.60 -6.89
C ASP A 118 -18.96 -8.16 -6.93
N ASP A 119 -17.87 -7.95 -7.65
CA ASP A 119 -17.29 -6.63 -7.87
C ASP A 119 -17.60 -6.17 -9.30
N ALA A 120 -18.71 -5.45 -9.47
CA ALA A 120 -19.19 -4.93 -10.74
C ALA A 120 -19.31 -6.02 -11.85
N GLY A 121 -19.80 -7.19 -11.48
CA GLY A 121 -19.97 -8.35 -12.38
C GLY A 121 -18.76 -9.27 -12.47
N VAL A 122 -17.72 -9.03 -11.67
CA VAL A 122 -16.55 -9.90 -11.55
C VAL A 122 -16.59 -10.63 -10.21
N ALA A 123 -16.59 -11.97 -10.26
CA ALA A 123 -16.55 -12.78 -9.04
C ALA A 123 -15.19 -12.61 -8.33
N SER A 124 -15.21 -12.27 -7.07
CA SER A 124 -14.05 -12.06 -6.23
C SER A 124 -14.36 -12.44 -4.78
N PHE A 125 -13.49 -12.07 -3.82
CA PHE A 125 -13.70 -12.34 -2.41
C PHE A 125 -13.47 -11.10 -1.56
N LYS A 126 -14.23 -11.00 -0.47
CA LYS A 126 -13.80 -10.25 0.70
C LYS A 126 -12.75 -11.11 1.42
N VAL A 127 -11.54 -10.58 1.59
CA VAL A 127 -10.41 -11.37 2.11
C VAL A 127 -9.99 -10.88 3.49
N ARG A 128 -9.70 -11.82 4.39
CA ARG A 128 -9.27 -11.51 5.75
C ARG A 128 -8.18 -12.46 6.23
N GLN A 129 -7.19 -11.93 6.96
CA GLN A 129 -6.20 -12.68 7.70
C GLN A 129 -6.04 -12.09 9.10
N ASP A 130 -6.19 -12.95 10.11
CA ASP A 130 -5.94 -12.58 11.50
C ASP A 130 -4.46 -12.73 11.85
N PHE A 131 -4.01 -11.89 12.77
CA PHE A 131 -2.67 -11.91 13.37
C PHE A 131 -2.74 -11.89 14.89
N SER A 132 -1.74 -12.47 15.53
CA SER A 132 -1.61 -12.50 16.99
C SER A 132 -0.42 -11.63 17.40
N LEU A 133 -0.71 -10.42 17.85
CA LEU A 133 0.26 -9.50 18.45
C LEU A 133 0.35 -9.75 19.95
N ASP A 134 1.54 -9.58 20.54
CA ASP A 134 1.67 -9.65 22.01
C ASP A 134 0.93 -8.45 22.65
N ALA A 135 0.41 -8.63 23.85
CA ALA A 135 -0.48 -7.64 24.50
C ALA A 135 0.18 -6.25 24.70
N ASP A 136 1.48 -6.25 24.94
CA ASP A 136 2.29 -5.07 25.20
C ASP A 136 3.21 -4.67 24.03
N GLU A 137 2.91 -5.13 22.82
CA GLU A 137 3.69 -4.89 21.61
C GLU A 137 3.21 -3.61 20.89
N PRO A 138 3.88 -2.47 20.99
CA PRO A 138 3.58 -1.31 20.17
C PRO A 138 3.79 -1.58 18.68
N ILE A 139 2.86 -1.08 17.86
CA ILE A 139 2.98 -1.04 16.40
C ILE A 139 2.82 0.39 15.91
N TYR A 140 3.51 0.72 14.82
CA TYR A 140 3.57 2.05 14.21
C TYR A 140 3.32 1.93 12.71
N GLY A 141 2.79 2.97 12.07
CA GLY A 141 2.59 2.99 10.63
C GLY A 141 1.15 3.30 10.23
N PHE A 142 0.67 2.63 9.19
CA PHE A 142 -0.62 2.83 8.53
C PHE A 142 -0.76 4.16 7.80
N GLY A 143 0.35 4.85 7.53
CA GLY A 143 0.38 6.13 6.83
C GLY A 143 0.32 7.32 7.76
N ASN A 144 -0.15 8.45 7.24
CA ASN A 144 -0.38 9.66 8.00
C ASN A 144 -1.82 9.66 8.51
N LEU A 145 -2.01 9.19 9.73
CA LEU A 145 -3.31 9.17 10.41
C LEU A 145 -3.31 10.29 11.47
N GLU A 146 -4.08 11.35 11.24
CA GLU A 146 -4.19 12.48 12.19
C GLU A 146 -4.99 12.13 13.46
N ASN A 147 -4.70 10.98 14.06
CA ASN A 147 -5.40 10.46 15.23
C ASN A 147 -4.70 10.80 16.56
N GLY A 148 -3.60 11.55 16.53
CA GLY A 148 -2.83 11.96 17.71
C GLY A 148 -2.14 10.82 18.47
N ARG A 149 -1.99 9.63 17.85
CA ARG A 149 -1.45 8.43 18.48
C ARG A 149 -0.15 8.01 17.81
N LEU A 150 0.90 7.82 18.59
CA LEU A 150 2.14 7.24 18.09
C LEU A 150 2.01 5.72 17.91
N SER A 151 1.56 5.00 18.94
CA SER A 151 1.27 3.57 18.83
C SER A 151 -0.15 3.35 18.30
N GLN A 152 -0.29 2.52 17.30
CA GLN A 152 -1.56 2.21 16.65
C GLN A 152 -2.26 0.98 17.25
N ARG A 153 -1.89 0.55 18.47
CA ARG A 153 -2.61 -0.52 19.18
C ARG A 153 -4.03 -0.07 19.53
N GLY A 154 -4.98 -0.99 19.40
CA GLY A 154 -6.40 -0.72 19.58
C GLY A 154 -7.00 0.11 18.45
N LEU A 155 -6.37 0.16 17.27
CA LEU A 155 -6.86 0.84 16.09
C LEU A 155 -7.99 0.04 15.42
N ARG A 156 -9.04 0.74 15.00
CA ARG A 156 -9.98 0.28 13.99
C ARG A 156 -10.06 1.34 12.91
N ARG A 157 -9.52 1.05 11.74
CA ARG A 157 -9.43 2.04 10.66
C ARG A 157 -9.51 1.39 9.29
N THR A 158 -10.31 1.95 8.40
CA THR A 158 -10.20 1.69 6.96
C THR A 158 -9.04 2.51 6.42
N LEU A 159 -8.06 1.82 5.85
CA LEU A 159 -6.84 2.38 5.29
C LEU A 159 -7.11 2.80 3.85
N MET A 160 -7.57 4.02 3.72
CA MET A 160 -7.93 4.63 2.45
C MET A 160 -7.48 6.09 2.48
N PRO A 161 -6.85 6.59 1.41
CA PRO A 161 -6.49 8.00 1.32
C PRO A 161 -7.72 8.89 1.46
N GLY A 162 -7.57 9.98 2.20
CA GLY A 162 -8.59 10.99 2.39
C GLY A 162 -8.03 12.39 2.11
N ASN A 163 -8.82 13.43 2.44
CA ASN A 163 -8.39 14.80 2.20
C ASN A 163 -7.15 15.21 3.01
N ILE A 164 -7.00 14.67 4.22
CA ILE A 164 -5.92 15.00 5.15
C ILE A 164 -5.15 13.77 5.66
N GLU A 165 -5.50 12.59 5.21
CA GLU A 165 -4.92 11.34 5.70
C GLU A 165 -4.48 10.45 4.52
N ASP A 166 -3.37 9.75 4.73
CA ASP A 166 -2.88 8.70 3.85
C ASP A 166 -3.03 7.35 4.54
N GLY A 167 -3.83 6.46 3.96
CA GLY A 167 -3.96 5.08 4.43
C GLY A 167 -2.96 4.17 3.74
N ILE A 168 -1.93 3.70 4.45
CA ILE A 168 -0.91 2.80 3.92
C ILE A 168 -0.97 1.46 4.69
N PRO A 169 -1.20 0.32 4.04
CA PRO A 169 -1.40 -0.96 4.72
C PRO A 169 -0.06 -1.59 5.16
N VAL A 170 0.75 -0.81 5.87
CA VAL A 170 2.05 -1.21 6.41
C VAL A 170 2.13 -0.84 7.87
N PHE A 171 2.54 -1.79 8.72
CA PHE A 171 2.93 -1.47 10.09
C PHE A 171 4.30 -2.05 10.43
N VAL A 172 4.96 -1.40 11.40
CA VAL A 172 6.24 -1.78 11.98
C VAL A 172 6.05 -2.07 13.47
N SER A 173 6.55 -3.21 13.92
CA SER A 173 6.54 -3.59 15.33
C SER A 173 7.85 -3.20 16.03
N VAL A 174 7.74 -2.82 17.30
CA VAL A 174 8.89 -2.61 18.19
C VAL A 174 9.82 -3.83 18.29
N LYS A 175 9.32 -5.03 17.95
CA LYS A 175 10.14 -6.25 17.87
C LYS A 175 11.08 -6.30 16.65
N GLY A 176 11.07 -5.26 15.81
CA GLY A 176 11.95 -5.14 14.64
C GLY A 176 11.49 -5.98 13.44
N TYR A 177 10.20 -6.10 13.23
CA TYR A 177 9.61 -6.62 12.02
C TYR A 177 8.52 -5.67 11.48
N GLY A 178 8.16 -5.83 10.23
CA GLY A 178 7.03 -5.15 9.60
C GLY A 178 6.16 -6.11 8.81
N VAL A 179 4.93 -5.70 8.58
CA VAL A 179 3.98 -6.36 7.69
C VAL A 179 3.49 -5.34 6.67
N PHE A 180 3.56 -5.69 5.41
CA PHE A 180 2.93 -4.97 4.32
C PHE A 180 1.82 -5.85 3.75
N TRP A 181 0.59 -5.38 3.86
CA TRP A 181 -0.60 -6.02 3.28
C TRP A 181 -0.83 -5.47 1.88
N ASP A 182 -0.68 -6.32 0.87
CA ASP A 182 -0.71 -5.92 -0.52
C ASP A 182 -2.10 -6.18 -1.13
N ASN A 183 -3.00 -5.22 -0.98
CA ASN A 183 -4.32 -5.22 -1.58
C ASN A 183 -4.73 -3.79 -1.98
N TYR A 184 -5.48 -3.65 -3.07
CA TYR A 184 -5.81 -2.36 -3.69
C TYR A 184 -7.23 -1.87 -3.39
N SER A 185 -8.06 -2.71 -2.77
CA SER A 185 -9.39 -2.31 -2.35
C SER A 185 -9.37 -1.66 -0.96
N PRO A 186 -10.44 -0.98 -0.55
CA PRO A 186 -10.56 -0.50 0.81
C PRO A 186 -10.26 -1.62 1.80
N THR A 187 -9.25 -1.39 2.64
CA THR A 187 -8.75 -2.36 3.61
C THR A 187 -8.93 -1.84 5.01
N THR A 188 -9.63 -2.58 5.87
CA THR A 188 -9.77 -2.25 7.28
C THR A 188 -8.73 -3.01 8.10
N PHE A 189 -7.91 -2.28 8.87
CA PHE A 189 -7.14 -2.86 9.94
C PHE A 189 -7.91 -2.73 11.26
N VAL A 190 -7.95 -3.82 12.01
CA VAL A 190 -8.52 -3.86 13.36
C VAL A 190 -7.52 -4.48 14.29
N ASP A 191 -7.29 -3.82 15.42
CA ASP A 191 -6.58 -4.37 16.57
C ASP A 191 -7.46 -4.14 17.80
N ASP A 192 -8.04 -5.18 18.31
CA ASP A 192 -8.84 -5.15 19.53
C ASP A 192 -8.23 -6.02 20.62
N LYS A 193 -8.94 -6.20 21.72
CA LYS A 193 -8.43 -6.99 22.85
C LYS A 193 -8.27 -8.49 22.56
N THR A 194 -8.88 -8.99 21.48
CA THR A 194 -8.98 -10.41 21.17
C THR A 194 -8.22 -10.81 19.93
N THR A 195 -8.12 -9.91 18.95
CA THR A 195 -7.51 -10.22 17.66
C THR A 195 -7.02 -8.95 16.95
N SER A 196 -6.06 -9.13 16.07
CA SER A 196 -5.62 -8.10 15.11
C SER A 196 -5.79 -8.67 13.71
N TYR A 197 -6.33 -7.92 12.76
CA TYR A 197 -6.51 -8.44 11.41
C TYR A 197 -6.53 -7.34 10.34
N PHE A 198 -6.19 -7.74 9.12
CA PHE A 198 -6.56 -7.01 7.91
C PHE A 198 -7.76 -7.68 7.24
N GLU A 199 -8.67 -6.85 6.75
CA GLU A 199 -9.81 -7.26 5.95
C GLU A 199 -9.98 -6.30 4.77
N SER A 200 -9.88 -6.82 3.55
CA SER A 200 -10.10 -6.07 2.31
C SER A 200 -11.46 -6.40 1.71
N GLU A 201 -12.13 -5.40 1.15
CA GLU A 201 -13.47 -5.56 0.58
C GLU A 201 -13.46 -6.44 -0.67
N VAL A 202 -12.41 -6.34 -1.48
CA VAL A 202 -12.24 -7.11 -2.72
C VAL A 202 -10.81 -7.62 -2.84
N GLY A 203 -10.62 -8.88 -3.22
CA GLY A 203 -9.32 -9.46 -3.49
C GLY A 203 -9.42 -10.94 -3.88
N ASP A 204 -8.49 -11.41 -4.71
CA ASP A 204 -8.44 -12.80 -5.14
C ASP A 204 -7.70 -13.71 -4.17
N CYS A 205 -6.88 -13.10 -3.31
CA CYS A 205 -6.05 -13.80 -2.33
C CYS A 205 -5.74 -12.93 -1.11
N VAL A 206 -5.37 -13.56 -0.02
CA VAL A 206 -4.56 -12.95 1.04
C VAL A 206 -3.14 -12.82 0.49
N ASP A 207 -2.58 -11.63 0.53
CA ASP A 207 -1.25 -11.33 0.02
C ASP A 207 -0.56 -10.32 0.95
N TYR A 208 0.49 -10.74 1.60
CA TYR A 208 1.26 -9.85 2.45
C TYR A 208 2.75 -10.23 2.50
N TYR A 209 3.56 -9.24 2.85
CA TYR A 209 5.00 -9.38 3.04
C TYR A 209 5.33 -9.26 4.52
N PHE A 210 6.03 -10.25 5.05
CA PHE A 210 6.67 -10.17 6.35
C PHE A 210 8.14 -9.78 6.19
N MET A 211 8.56 -8.71 6.86
CA MET A 211 9.88 -8.11 6.76
C MET A 211 10.57 -8.14 8.12
N ARG A 212 11.71 -8.82 8.25
CA ARG A 212 12.51 -8.81 9.47
C ARG A 212 13.63 -7.80 9.36
N GLY A 213 13.48 -6.62 9.97
CA GLY A 213 14.49 -5.54 9.98
C GLY A 213 15.42 -5.54 11.17
N ARG A 214 15.07 -6.24 12.26
CA ARG A 214 15.70 -6.19 13.58
C ARG A 214 15.45 -4.91 14.37
N ASN A 215 15.24 -3.79 13.72
CA ASN A 215 14.79 -2.48 14.21
C ASN A 215 13.98 -1.78 13.13
N ALA A 216 13.47 -0.59 13.39
CA ALA A 216 12.65 0.17 12.46
C ALA A 216 13.39 0.49 11.15
N ASP A 217 14.63 0.97 11.22
CA ASP A 217 15.43 1.32 10.04
C ASP A 217 15.65 0.11 9.12
N GLY A 218 15.89 -1.06 9.73
CA GLY A 218 16.03 -2.30 8.97
C GLY A 218 14.73 -2.73 8.31
N VAL A 219 13.56 -2.52 8.95
CA VAL A 219 12.24 -2.78 8.33
C VAL A 219 12.01 -1.86 7.14
N ILE A 220 12.28 -0.56 7.31
CA ILE A 220 12.20 0.42 6.20
C ILE A 220 13.19 0.04 5.09
N GLY A 221 14.39 -0.43 5.43
CA GLY A 221 15.36 -0.94 4.46
C GLY A 221 14.83 -2.13 3.66
N GLU A 222 14.16 -3.09 4.30
CA GLU A 222 13.51 -4.22 3.60
C GLU A 222 12.32 -3.74 2.74
N MET A 223 11.50 -2.82 3.25
CA MET A 223 10.41 -2.23 2.48
C MET A 223 10.91 -1.54 1.20
N ARG A 224 12.01 -0.79 1.30
CA ARG A 224 12.63 -0.13 0.13
C ARG A 224 13.21 -1.12 -0.88
N LYS A 225 13.62 -2.30 -0.46
CA LYS A 225 14.02 -3.36 -1.40
C LYS A 225 12.83 -3.89 -2.18
N LEU A 226 11.63 -3.93 -1.57
CA LEU A 226 10.39 -4.31 -2.24
C LEU A 226 9.91 -3.22 -3.20
N SER A 227 9.75 -1.98 -2.70
CA SER A 227 9.12 -0.87 -3.43
C SER A 227 10.08 -0.04 -4.28
N GLY A 228 11.38 -0.32 -4.22
CA GLY A 228 12.40 0.45 -4.92
C GLY A 228 12.89 1.66 -4.12
N SER A 229 13.89 2.33 -4.67
CA SER A 229 14.51 3.50 -4.05
C SER A 229 13.71 4.76 -4.33
N VAL A 230 13.55 5.60 -3.32
CA VAL A 230 13.03 6.95 -3.49
C VAL A 230 14.09 7.81 -4.19
N PRO A 231 13.75 8.54 -5.27
CA PRO A 231 14.69 9.45 -5.91
C PRO A 231 15.03 10.62 -4.97
N MET A 232 16.24 11.15 -5.11
CA MET A 232 16.60 12.40 -4.45
C MET A 232 15.88 13.56 -5.16
N PHE A 233 15.03 14.25 -4.43
CA PHE A 233 14.36 15.43 -4.97
C PHE A 233 15.29 16.66 -4.98
N PRO A 234 15.05 17.65 -5.87
CA PRO A 234 15.77 18.93 -5.84
C PRO A 234 15.60 19.65 -4.49
N LEU A 235 16.61 20.39 -4.06
CA LEU A 235 16.61 21.04 -2.73
C LEU A 235 15.40 21.95 -2.50
N TRP A 236 14.96 22.66 -3.54
CA TRP A 236 13.80 23.57 -3.46
C TRP A 236 12.48 22.86 -3.09
N THR A 237 12.35 21.55 -3.28
CA THR A 237 11.14 20.82 -2.89
C THR A 237 10.99 20.71 -1.37
N TYR A 238 12.08 20.85 -0.63
CA TYR A 238 12.11 20.83 0.83
C TYR A 238 12.04 22.22 1.47
N GLY A 239 11.90 23.25 0.65
CA GLY A 239 11.81 24.63 1.10
C GLY A 239 10.39 25.05 1.47
N PHE A 240 10.17 26.38 1.53
CA PHE A 240 8.87 26.92 1.86
C PHE A 240 7.98 27.08 0.63
N TRP A 241 6.78 26.51 0.70
CA TRP A 241 5.74 26.59 -0.30
C TRP A 241 4.54 27.36 0.22
N GLN A 242 4.27 28.52 -0.37
CA GLN A 242 3.12 29.34 -0.03
C GLN A 242 1.87 28.79 -0.70
N SER A 243 0.86 28.50 0.09
CA SER A 243 -0.45 28.06 -0.38
C SER A 243 -1.56 28.87 0.27
N ARG A 244 -2.69 28.95 -0.39
CA ARG A 244 -3.99 29.30 0.17
C ARG A 244 -5.06 28.55 -0.62
N GLU A 245 -6.30 28.53 -0.13
CA GLU A 245 -7.40 27.82 -0.78
C GLU A 245 -7.46 28.09 -2.29
N ARG A 246 -7.29 29.38 -2.70
CA ARG A 246 -7.01 29.76 -4.08
C ARG A 246 -6.56 31.22 -4.18
N TYR A 247 -5.76 31.52 -5.19
CA TYR A 247 -5.56 32.84 -5.73
C TYR A 247 -6.57 33.07 -6.84
N LYS A 248 -7.20 34.26 -6.88
CA LYS A 248 -8.33 34.53 -7.77
C LYS A 248 -7.91 34.99 -9.15
N SER A 249 -6.65 35.43 -9.32
CA SER A 249 -6.12 35.89 -10.60
C SER A 249 -4.63 35.61 -10.72
N GLN A 250 -4.13 35.61 -11.97
CA GLN A 250 -2.71 35.54 -12.25
C GLN A 250 -1.93 36.72 -11.66
N HIS A 251 -2.55 37.89 -11.52
CA HIS A 251 -1.96 39.07 -10.91
C HIS A 251 -1.75 38.86 -9.41
N GLU A 252 -2.79 38.38 -8.70
CA GLU A 252 -2.73 38.12 -7.24
C GLU A 252 -1.61 37.15 -6.87
N ILE A 253 -1.48 36.04 -7.57
CA ILE A 253 -0.46 35.03 -7.25
C ILE A 253 0.96 35.56 -7.48
N VAL A 254 1.20 36.37 -8.54
CA VAL A 254 2.48 36.99 -8.79
C VAL A 254 2.81 38.05 -7.74
N GLU A 255 1.82 38.86 -7.33
CA GLU A 255 2.00 39.83 -6.24
C GLU A 255 2.40 39.21 -4.91
N VAL A 256 1.86 38.03 -4.58
CA VAL A 256 2.26 37.30 -3.37
C VAL A 256 3.74 36.91 -3.43
N VAL A 257 4.22 36.44 -4.57
CA VAL A 257 5.66 36.15 -4.75
C VAL A 257 6.50 37.40 -4.63
N ASN A 258 6.09 38.51 -5.30
CA ASN A 258 6.76 39.84 -5.21
C ASN A 258 6.89 40.28 -3.75
N LYS A 259 5.80 40.20 -3.00
CA LYS A 259 5.77 40.57 -1.57
C LYS A 259 6.74 39.78 -0.71
N HIS A 260 6.90 38.49 -0.95
CA HIS A 260 7.91 37.70 -0.25
C HIS A 260 9.32 38.18 -0.57
N ARG A 261 9.60 38.50 -1.83
CA ARG A 261 10.90 39.02 -2.25
C ARG A 261 11.19 40.41 -1.65
N ASP A 262 10.21 41.31 -1.70
CA ASP A 262 10.31 42.65 -1.13
C ASP A 262 10.59 42.67 0.38
N LEU A 263 9.98 41.71 1.10
CA LEU A 263 10.16 41.55 2.55
C LEU A 263 11.40 40.73 2.90
N GLY A 264 12.13 40.18 1.94
CA GLY A 264 13.26 39.29 2.19
C GLY A 264 12.85 37.95 2.83
N VAL A 265 11.58 37.55 2.70
CA VAL A 265 11.09 36.27 3.24
C VAL A 265 11.40 35.16 2.24
N PRO A 266 12.10 34.09 2.66
CA PRO A 266 12.38 32.97 1.77
C PRO A 266 11.10 32.33 1.23
N LEU A 267 11.11 31.96 -0.06
CA LEU A 267 10.04 31.30 -0.76
C LEU A 267 10.63 30.45 -1.88
N ASP A 268 10.34 29.16 -1.90
CA ASP A 268 10.79 28.21 -2.92
C ASP A 268 9.71 27.90 -3.95
N GLY A 269 8.46 27.96 -3.55
CA GLY A 269 7.34 27.74 -4.46
C GLY A 269 6.02 28.32 -3.98
N ILE A 270 5.08 28.39 -4.91
CA ILE A 270 3.72 28.83 -4.66
C ILE A 270 2.73 27.87 -5.33
N ILE A 271 1.58 27.68 -4.71
CA ILE A 271 0.58 26.73 -5.18
C ILE A 271 -0.65 27.51 -5.66
N GLN A 272 -0.99 27.37 -6.95
CA GLN A 272 -2.29 27.77 -7.47
C GLN A 272 -3.26 26.62 -7.26
N ASP A 273 -4.17 26.80 -6.33
CA ASP A 273 -5.22 25.82 -6.05
C ASP A 273 -6.35 25.92 -7.10
N TRP A 274 -7.53 25.43 -6.80
CA TRP A 274 -8.65 25.25 -7.73
C TRP A 274 -9.16 26.54 -8.40
N GLN A 275 -10.13 26.41 -9.32
CA GLN A 275 -10.79 27.48 -10.10
C GLN A 275 -9.93 28.30 -11.07
N TYR A 276 -8.67 27.96 -11.35
CA TYR A 276 -7.95 28.47 -12.52
C TYR A 276 -8.63 28.01 -13.84
N TRP A 277 -9.43 26.97 -13.76
CA TRP A 277 -10.26 26.46 -14.86
C TRP A 277 -11.61 27.18 -15.04
N GLY A 278 -12.04 28.01 -14.10
CA GLY A 278 -13.34 28.73 -14.13
C GLY A 278 -14.36 28.19 -13.13
N ASN A 279 -15.52 27.75 -13.59
CA ASN A 279 -16.61 27.29 -12.77
C ASN A 279 -16.65 25.75 -12.61
N ASN A 280 -17.66 25.23 -11.87
CA ASN A 280 -17.79 23.81 -11.58
C ASN A 280 -18.10 22.94 -12.80
N TYR A 281 -18.71 23.45 -13.86
CA TYR A 281 -18.90 22.73 -15.13
C TYR A 281 -17.57 22.48 -15.84
N LEU A 282 -16.55 23.30 -15.54
CA LEU A 282 -15.19 23.21 -16.03
C LEU A 282 -14.24 22.57 -15.00
N TRP A 283 -14.79 21.95 -13.96
CA TRP A 283 -14.00 21.36 -12.87
C TRP A 283 -12.86 20.53 -13.39
N ASN A 284 -11.64 20.85 -12.94
CA ASN A 284 -10.42 20.16 -13.32
C ASN A 284 -10.20 20.04 -14.85
N ALA A 285 -10.47 21.11 -15.58
CA ALA A 285 -10.34 21.11 -17.05
C ALA A 285 -8.94 20.77 -17.56
N MET A 286 -7.91 20.81 -16.69
CA MET A 286 -6.49 20.69 -17.02
C MET A 286 -6.01 21.83 -17.94
N GLU A 287 -6.75 22.92 -17.96
CA GLU A 287 -6.53 24.11 -18.77
C GLU A 287 -6.88 25.36 -17.96
N PHE A 288 -6.18 26.48 -18.22
CA PHE A 288 -6.49 27.78 -17.64
C PHE A 288 -7.64 28.44 -18.41
N MET A 289 -8.86 28.12 -18.04
CA MET A 289 -10.07 28.60 -18.70
C MET A 289 -10.72 29.82 -18.00
N ASN A 290 -10.26 30.15 -16.79
CA ASN A 290 -10.70 31.33 -16.07
C ASN A 290 -10.10 32.58 -16.72
N PRO A 291 -10.92 33.60 -17.13
CA PRO A 291 -10.42 34.84 -17.75
C PRO A 291 -9.39 35.57 -16.90
N GLU A 292 -9.42 35.46 -15.60
CA GLU A 292 -8.44 36.07 -14.68
C GLU A 292 -7.03 35.44 -14.79
N PHE A 293 -6.90 34.32 -15.51
CA PHE A 293 -5.65 33.63 -15.82
C PHE A 293 -5.37 33.63 -17.35
N ASN A 294 -5.70 34.74 -18.04
CA ASN A 294 -5.67 34.83 -19.49
C ASN A 294 -4.27 34.73 -20.13
N ASN A 295 -3.22 34.83 -19.34
CA ASN A 295 -1.84 34.64 -19.78
C ASN A 295 -1.07 33.81 -18.74
N ALA A 296 -1.46 32.57 -18.59
CA ALA A 296 -0.86 31.64 -17.60
C ALA A 296 0.66 31.43 -17.85
N GLN A 297 1.10 31.44 -19.12
CA GLN A 297 2.53 31.33 -19.44
C GLN A 297 3.32 32.49 -18.83
N LYS A 298 2.85 33.74 -19.05
CA LYS A 298 3.49 34.90 -18.45
C LYS A 298 3.51 34.82 -16.92
N MET A 299 2.42 34.42 -16.30
CA MET A 299 2.36 34.22 -14.84
C MET A 299 3.45 33.24 -14.37
N ILE A 300 3.59 32.11 -15.04
CA ILE A 300 4.60 31.09 -14.71
C ILE A 300 6.02 31.69 -14.92
N ASP A 301 6.24 32.38 -16.00
CA ASP A 301 7.54 32.99 -16.32
C ASP A 301 7.92 34.10 -15.30
N ASP A 302 6.96 34.90 -14.87
CA ASP A 302 7.16 35.94 -13.85
C ASP A 302 7.53 35.32 -12.49
N ILE A 303 6.86 34.21 -12.10
CA ILE A 303 7.18 33.48 -10.88
C ILE A 303 8.55 32.80 -10.96
N HIS A 304 8.85 32.14 -12.08
CA HIS A 304 10.15 31.50 -12.30
C HIS A 304 11.28 32.54 -12.36
N GLY A 305 11.04 33.74 -12.96
CA GLY A 305 12.01 34.85 -13.00
C GLY A 305 12.40 35.34 -11.61
N GLN A 306 11.58 35.09 -10.59
CA GLN A 306 11.86 35.39 -9.19
C GLN A 306 12.44 34.19 -8.42
N ASN A 307 12.91 33.18 -9.10
CA ASN A 307 13.47 31.97 -8.53
C ASN A 307 12.48 31.26 -7.55
N ALA A 308 11.20 31.24 -7.91
CA ALA A 308 10.17 30.44 -7.24
C ALA A 308 9.57 29.44 -8.24
N LYS A 309 9.06 28.33 -7.74
CA LYS A 309 8.35 27.31 -8.52
C LYS A 309 6.85 27.49 -8.37
N VAL A 310 6.07 27.01 -9.32
CA VAL A 310 4.62 27.01 -9.24
C VAL A 310 4.07 25.61 -9.45
N ILE A 311 3.09 25.24 -8.63
CA ILE A 311 2.30 24.01 -8.77
C ILE A 311 0.84 24.42 -8.92
N ILE A 312 0.11 23.71 -9.77
CA ILE A 312 -1.35 23.78 -9.85
C ILE A 312 -1.96 22.55 -9.22
N SER A 313 -3.13 22.67 -8.57
CA SER A 313 -3.89 21.52 -8.09
C SER A 313 -4.59 20.81 -9.25
N ILE A 314 -4.64 19.49 -9.18
CA ILE A 314 -5.38 18.65 -10.11
C ILE A 314 -6.20 17.62 -9.30
N TRP A 315 -7.34 17.21 -9.90
CA TRP A 315 -8.26 16.26 -9.29
C TRP A 315 -8.47 15.05 -10.21
N SER A 316 -9.02 13.99 -9.69
CA SER A 316 -9.39 12.79 -10.47
C SER A 316 -10.81 12.84 -11.04
N SER A 317 -11.62 13.83 -10.68
CA SER A 317 -12.95 14.04 -11.23
C SER A 317 -12.94 15.21 -12.21
N PHE A 318 -13.82 15.17 -13.22
CA PHE A 318 -13.86 16.16 -14.30
C PHE A 318 -15.25 16.70 -14.49
N GLY A 319 -15.39 18.00 -14.68
CA GLY A 319 -16.63 18.67 -15.03
C GLY A 319 -17.13 18.29 -16.44
N PRO A 320 -18.44 18.24 -16.68
CA PRO A 320 -19.01 17.71 -17.93
C PRO A 320 -18.70 18.59 -19.17
N ALA A 321 -18.35 19.86 -18.97
CA ALA A 321 -17.97 20.74 -20.06
C ALA A 321 -16.46 20.67 -20.43
N THR A 322 -15.68 19.84 -19.75
CA THR A 322 -14.25 19.72 -19.96
C THR A 322 -13.88 18.78 -21.13
N ARG A 323 -12.71 18.96 -21.70
CA ARG A 323 -12.16 18.04 -22.71
C ARG A 323 -11.88 16.65 -22.12
N PRO A 324 -11.24 16.50 -20.93
CA PRO A 324 -11.02 15.20 -20.32
C PRO A 324 -12.31 14.41 -20.08
N TYR A 325 -13.38 15.07 -19.60
CA TYR A 325 -14.67 14.39 -19.42
C TYR A 325 -15.19 13.80 -20.74
N ARG A 326 -15.27 14.60 -21.81
CA ARG A 326 -15.77 14.12 -23.11
C ARG A 326 -14.89 12.99 -23.68
N GLU A 327 -13.59 13.05 -23.47
CA GLU A 327 -12.68 12.00 -23.92
C GLU A 327 -12.94 10.68 -23.17
N LEU A 328 -13.05 10.72 -21.84
CA LEU A 328 -13.33 9.54 -21.02
C LEU A 328 -14.72 8.96 -21.29
N ASP A 329 -15.73 9.82 -21.44
CA ASP A 329 -17.10 9.42 -21.78
C ASP A 329 -17.14 8.66 -23.12
N SER A 330 -16.49 9.20 -24.15
CA SER A 330 -16.41 8.55 -25.47
C SER A 330 -15.74 7.17 -25.46
N LYS A 331 -14.96 6.87 -24.43
CA LYS A 331 -14.26 5.60 -24.22
C LYS A 331 -14.93 4.69 -23.19
N ASN A 332 -16.10 5.07 -22.66
CA ASN A 332 -16.79 4.38 -21.55
C ASN A 332 -15.90 4.19 -20.30
N MET A 333 -15.09 5.20 -19.96
CA MET A 333 -14.16 5.18 -18.84
C MET A 333 -14.65 6.01 -17.64
N LEU A 334 -15.87 6.52 -17.68
CA LEU A 334 -16.50 7.20 -16.54
C LEU A 334 -17.19 6.18 -15.63
N PHE A 335 -17.18 6.45 -14.34
CA PHE A 335 -17.99 5.70 -13.40
C PHE A 335 -19.49 5.94 -13.67
N ASN A 336 -20.32 4.93 -13.44
CA ASN A 336 -21.77 4.99 -13.56
C ASN A 336 -22.49 5.53 -12.30
N PHE A 337 -21.72 6.11 -11.37
CA PHE A 337 -22.23 6.72 -10.14
C PHE A 337 -21.65 8.12 -9.94
N SER A 338 -22.37 8.97 -9.19
CA SER A 338 -21.92 10.33 -8.90
C SER A 338 -20.73 10.34 -7.94
N THR A 339 -19.70 11.12 -8.28
CA THR A 339 -18.55 11.39 -7.42
C THR A 339 -18.60 12.84 -6.91
N TRP A 340 -17.83 13.14 -5.87
CA TRP A 340 -17.64 14.51 -5.42
C TRP A 340 -16.36 15.12 -6.06
N PRO A 341 -16.37 16.41 -6.47
CA PRO A 341 -17.53 17.30 -6.47
C PRO A 341 -18.56 16.84 -7.51
N GLN A 342 -19.84 16.99 -7.18
CA GLN A 342 -20.89 16.68 -8.15
C GLN A 342 -20.82 17.68 -9.31
N SER A 343 -20.41 17.19 -10.47
CA SER A 343 -20.35 18.01 -11.68
C SER A 343 -21.75 18.50 -12.03
N GLY A 344 -21.86 19.80 -12.34
CA GLY A 344 -23.13 20.43 -12.71
C GLY A 344 -23.93 21.05 -11.57
N ILE A 345 -23.43 21.03 -10.33
CA ILE A 345 -24.00 21.87 -9.28
C ILE A 345 -23.43 23.26 -9.45
N ALA A 346 -24.31 24.23 -9.74
CA ALA A 346 -23.95 25.64 -9.68
C ALA A 346 -23.64 26.03 -8.21
N GLU A 347 -22.61 26.86 -8.03
CA GLU A 347 -22.38 27.52 -6.75
C GLU A 347 -23.51 28.50 -6.42
#